data_366c785701ba9e01b961d24f366a0ec6
#
_entry.id   366c785701ba9e01b961d24f366a0ec6
#
_cell.length_a   1.000
_cell.length_b   1.000
_cell.length_c   1.000
_cell.angle_alpha   90.00
_cell.angle_beta   90.00
_cell.angle_gamma   90.00
#
_symmetry.space_group_name_H-M   'P 1'
#
loop_
_entity.id
_entity.type
_entity.pdbx_description
1 polymer ?
#
loop_
_entity_poly.entity_id
_entity_poly.type
_entity_poly.pdbx_seq_one_letter_code
_entity_poly.pdbx_strand_id
1 'polypeptide(L)'
;HSSAIVLKPHALPTVEASLPATLGYELLARRPDLQEAHWYIEASMSEVEAARAAFYPDVNLMAFLQQDALHLSDLFRASAQQMGVTAGLTLPIFDSGRLNASLDIAQAQNNLSVANYNKAVVEAVNQVARTASEVETLTAKNRHQQQVEKDAARVVALAQARFSAGIVAGSRVSEA
;
A
#
# COMPACT_ATOMS: atom_id res chain seq x y z
N HIS A 1 39.48 16.79 20.08
CA HIS A 1 38.39 16.57 21.06
C HIS A 1 37.50 15.48 20.54
N SER A 2 37.79 14.23 20.98
CA SER A 2 36.86 13.09 20.78
C SER A 2 35.77 13.19 21.83
N SER A 3 34.58 13.60 21.42
CA SER A 3 33.37 13.52 22.25
C SER A 3 32.98 12.05 22.36
N ALA A 4 33.24 11.43 23.49
CA ALA A 4 32.76 10.10 23.80
C ALA A 4 31.23 10.15 23.86
N ILE A 5 30.57 9.45 22.89
CA ILE A 5 29.13 9.29 22.88
C ILE A 5 28.78 8.32 24.04
N VAL A 6 28.30 8.88 25.15
CA VAL A 6 27.79 8.08 26.26
C VAL A 6 26.42 7.52 25.86
N LEU A 7 26.40 6.28 25.38
CA LEU A 7 25.16 5.53 25.13
C LEU A 7 24.51 5.20 26.48
N LYS A 8 23.40 5.88 26.80
CA LYS A 8 22.58 5.50 27.95
C LYS A 8 21.79 4.24 27.58
N PRO A 9 21.90 3.13 28.33
CA PRO A 9 21.08 1.97 28.10
C PRO A 9 19.61 2.36 28.27
N HIS A 10 18.83 2.18 27.19
CA HIS A 10 17.38 2.36 27.22
C HIS A 10 16.73 0.99 27.26
N ALA A 11 15.75 0.82 28.14
CA ALA A 11 14.99 -0.42 28.19
C ALA A 11 14.26 -0.65 26.85
N LEU A 12 14.46 -1.83 26.26
CA LEU A 12 13.74 -2.22 25.03
C LEU A 12 12.24 -2.29 25.33
N PRO A 13 11.38 -1.82 24.41
CA PRO A 13 9.94 -1.93 24.58
C PRO A 13 9.53 -3.41 24.69
N THR A 14 8.77 -3.74 25.72
CA THR A 14 8.19 -5.08 25.85
C THR A 14 7.02 -5.21 24.88
N VAL A 15 7.15 -6.07 23.87
CA VAL A 15 6.06 -6.40 22.95
C VAL A 15 5.22 -7.49 23.62
N GLU A 16 4.09 -7.10 24.21
CA GLU A 16 3.14 -8.03 24.85
C GLU A 16 2.16 -8.67 23.86
N ALA A 17 2.19 -8.28 22.59
CA ALA A 17 1.28 -8.81 21.59
C ALA A 17 1.67 -10.23 21.18
N SER A 18 0.94 -11.22 21.68
CA SER A 18 0.94 -12.56 21.09
C SER A 18 0.28 -12.51 19.71
N LEU A 19 0.91 -13.12 18.72
CA LEU A 19 0.27 -13.35 17.43
C LEU A 19 -1.06 -14.10 17.65
N PRO A 20 -2.18 -13.67 17.03
CA PRO A 20 -3.43 -14.41 17.09
C PRO A 20 -3.20 -15.83 16.56
N ALA A 21 -3.72 -16.83 17.28
CA ALA A 21 -3.54 -18.24 16.94
C ALA A 21 -4.12 -18.63 15.57
N THR A 22 -5.01 -17.81 15.02
CA THR A 22 -5.56 -17.92 13.68
C THR A 22 -5.35 -16.59 12.95
N LEU A 23 -4.47 -16.59 11.95
CA LEU A 23 -4.36 -15.49 11.01
C LEU A 23 -5.59 -15.54 10.10
N GLY A 24 -6.70 -14.98 10.60
CA GLY A 24 -7.98 -15.03 9.93
C GLY A 24 -7.97 -14.23 8.61
N TYR A 25 -8.74 -14.70 7.67
CA TYR A 25 -9.06 -14.03 6.39
C TYR A 25 -9.48 -12.56 6.59
N GLU A 26 -10.03 -12.19 7.75
CA GLU A 26 -10.40 -10.82 8.11
C GLU A 26 -9.21 -9.82 8.09
N LEU A 27 -8.00 -10.27 8.39
CA LEU A 27 -6.79 -9.44 8.30
C LEU A 27 -6.42 -9.13 6.85
N LEU A 28 -6.63 -10.08 5.95
CA LEU A 28 -6.42 -9.88 4.51
C LEU A 28 -7.46 -8.91 3.94
N ALA A 29 -8.73 -9.03 4.34
CA ALA A 29 -9.80 -8.16 3.86
C ALA A 29 -9.63 -6.68 4.26
N ARG A 30 -8.87 -6.39 5.33
CA ARG A 30 -8.59 -5.02 5.80
C ARG A 30 -7.33 -4.40 5.17
N ARG A 31 -6.61 -5.13 4.33
CA ARG A 31 -5.40 -4.62 3.69
C ARG A 31 -5.74 -3.56 2.63
N PRO A 32 -5.15 -2.35 2.72
CA PRO A 32 -5.44 -1.28 1.77
C PRO A 32 -5.05 -1.62 0.33
N ASP A 33 -3.94 -2.37 0.14
CA ASP A 33 -3.46 -2.82 -1.16
C ASP A 33 -4.44 -3.79 -1.86
N LEU A 34 -5.10 -4.68 -1.11
CA LEU A 34 -6.13 -5.56 -1.64
C LEU A 34 -7.42 -4.80 -1.94
N GLN A 35 -7.77 -3.81 -1.13
CA GLN A 35 -8.91 -2.94 -1.41
C GLN A 35 -8.66 -2.09 -2.66
N GLU A 36 -7.48 -1.54 -2.82
CA GLU A 36 -7.07 -0.82 -4.04
C GLU A 36 -7.22 -1.71 -5.28
N ALA A 37 -6.65 -2.92 -5.25
CA ALA A 37 -6.76 -3.86 -6.35
C ALA A 37 -8.22 -4.26 -6.67
N HIS A 38 -9.09 -4.35 -5.66
CA HIS A 38 -10.51 -4.58 -5.84
C HIS A 38 -11.19 -3.40 -6.56
N TRP A 39 -10.90 -2.15 -6.15
CA TRP A 39 -11.45 -0.97 -6.82
C TRP A 39 -10.98 -0.84 -8.27
N TYR A 40 -9.77 -1.31 -8.61
CA TYR A 40 -9.33 -1.39 -10.00
C TYR A 40 -10.16 -2.36 -10.84
N ILE A 41 -10.63 -3.48 -10.28
CA ILE A 41 -11.56 -4.37 -10.97
C ILE A 41 -12.89 -3.64 -11.23
N GLU A 42 -13.46 -2.98 -10.24
CA GLU A 42 -14.71 -2.22 -10.37
C GLU A 42 -14.60 -1.13 -11.45
N ALA A 43 -13.49 -0.38 -11.43
CA ALA A 43 -13.22 0.64 -12.44
C ALA A 43 -13.12 0.04 -13.84
N SER A 44 -12.39 -1.06 -14.01
CA SER A 44 -12.25 -1.72 -15.32
C SER A 44 -13.54 -2.37 -15.82
N MET A 45 -14.43 -2.82 -14.93
CA MET A 45 -15.78 -3.26 -15.30
C MET A 45 -16.59 -2.08 -15.85
N SER A 46 -16.52 -0.91 -15.22
CA SER A 46 -17.19 0.30 -15.70
C SER A 46 -16.67 0.74 -17.08
N GLU A 47 -15.38 0.56 -17.37
CA GLU A 47 -14.80 0.79 -18.69
C GLU A 47 -15.38 -0.17 -19.75
N VAL A 48 -15.59 -1.45 -19.41
CA VAL A 48 -16.27 -2.41 -20.30
C VAL A 48 -17.70 -1.97 -20.60
N GLU A 49 -18.42 -1.49 -19.58
CA GLU A 49 -19.80 -1.00 -19.76
C GLU A 49 -19.81 0.27 -20.62
N ALA A 50 -18.87 1.19 -20.42
CA ALA A 50 -18.72 2.38 -21.28
C ALA A 50 -18.42 2.00 -22.74
N ALA A 51 -17.53 1.02 -22.96
CA ALA A 51 -17.25 0.52 -24.31
C ALA A 51 -18.47 -0.12 -24.97
N ARG A 52 -19.33 -0.81 -24.19
CA ARG A 52 -20.61 -1.32 -24.68
C ARG A 52 -21.62 -0.21 -24.99
N ALA A 53 -21.64 0.83 -24.13
CA ALA A 53 -22.53 1.96 -24.33
C ALA A 53 -22.22 2.72 -25.65
N ALA A 54 -20.98 2.70 -26.11
CA ALA A 54 -20.56 3.34 -27.36
C ALA A 54 -21.23 2.73 -28.63
N PHE A 55 -21.88 1.57 -28.54
CA PHE A 55 -22.67 0.98 -29.64
C PHE A 55 -24.07 1.57 -29.74
N TYR A 56 -24.54 2.29 -28.74
CA TYR A 56 -25.87 2.91 -28.72
C TYR A 56 -25.83 4.34 -29.22
N PRO A 57 -26.98 4.90 -29.61
CA PRO A 57 -27.06 6.31 -29.97
C PRO A 57 -26.66 7.22 -28.81
N ASP A 58 -25.78 8.18 -29.10
CA ASP A 58 -25.38 9.23 -28.17
C ASP A 58 -26.17 10.51 -28.45
N VAL A 59 -26.80 11.06 -27.40
CA VAL A 59 -27.53 12.32 -27.44
C VAL A 59 -26.75 13.36 -26.68
N ASN A 60 -26.27 14.35 -27.41
CA ASN A 60 -25.53 15.48 -26.83
C ASN A 60 -26.39 16.74 -26.86
N LEU A 61 -26.49 17.42 -25.72
CA LEU A 61 -27.14 18.71 -25.59
C LEU A 61 -26.10 19.74 -25.16
N MET A 62 -25.86 20.74 -26.00
CA MET A 62 -24.91 21.81 -25.73
C MET A 62 -25.66 23.14 -25.63
N ALA A 63 -25.47 23.86 -24.52
CA ALA A 63 -25.88 25.23 -24.37
C ALA A 63 -24.63 26.12 -24.34
N PHE A 64 -24.66 27.23 -25.06
CA PHE A 64 -23.57 28.19 -25.05
C PHE A 64 -24.07 29.61 -24.83
N LEU A 65 -23.25 30.38 -24.12
CA LEU A 65 -23.36 31.79 -23.96
C LEU A 65 -22.01 32.41 -24.34
N GLN A 66 -21.99 33.18 -25.40
CA GLN A 66 -20.77 33.77 -25.95
C GLN A 66 -20.97 35.26 -26.10
N GLN A 67 -19.92 36.03 -25.83
CA GLN A 67 -19.86 37.45 -26.19
C GLN A 67 -18.86 37.66 -27.33
N ASP A 68 -19.32 38.25 -28.40
CA ASP A 68 -18.50 38.46 -29.61
C ASP A 68 -18.58 39.94 -29.98
N ALA A 69 -17.44 40.64 -29.95
CA ALA A 69 -17.35 42.07 -30.24
C ALA A 69 -16.04 42.40 -30.95
N LEU A 70 -16.12 43.22 -32.01
CA LEU A 70 -14.95 43.70 -32.75
C LEU A 70 -14.15 44.74 -31.95
N HIS A 71 -14.80 45.47 -31.01
CA HIS A 71 -14.15 46.45 -30.16
C HIS A 71 -14.40 46.12 -28.68
N LEU A 72 -13.41 46.35 -27.84
CA LEU A 72 -13.52 46.12 -26.38
C LEU A 72 -14.68 46.92 -25.73
N SER A 73 -15.00 48.08 -26.25
CA SER A 73 -16.12 48.94 -25.77
C SER A 73 -17.50 48.31 -25.99
N ASP A 74 -17.62 47.39 -26.92
CA ASP A 74 -18.87 46.75 -27.32
C ASP A 74 -19.09 45.38 -26.61
N LEU A 75 -18.06 44.87 -25.93
CA LEU A 75 -18.08 43.57 -25.33
C LEU A 75 -19.19 43.36 -24.30
N PHE A 76 -19.61 44.44 -23.64
CA PHE A 76 -20.67 44.40 -22.62
C PHE A 76 -22.05 44.87 -23.13
N ARG A 77 -22.19 45.05 -24.42
CA ARG A 77 -23.47 45.37 -25.03
C ARG A 77 -24.32 44.13 -25.26
N ALA A 78 -25.62 44.25 -25.07
CA ALA A 78 -26.56 43.14 -25.28
C ALA A 78 -26.54 42.65 -26.74
N SER A 79 -26.12 43.47 -27.70
CA SER A 79 -25.99 43.14 -29.12
C SER A 79 -24.75 42.23 -29.41
N ALA A 80 -23.80 42.16 -28.49
CA ALA A 80 -22.62 41.30 -28.59
C ALA A 80 -22.86 39.91 -27.99
N GLN A 81 -23.99 39.72 -27.30
CA GLN A 81 -24.33 38.48 -26.63
C GLN A 81 -25.01 37.50 -27.59
N GLN A 82 -24.42 36.32 -27.74
CA GLN A 82 -25.01 35.21 -28.43
C GLN A 82 -25.28 34.06 -27.44
N MET A 83 -26.49 33.54 -27.51
CA MET A 83 -26.87 32.35 -26.74
C MET A 83 -27.54 31.34 -27.68
N GLY A 84 -27.29 30.09 -27.43
CA GLY A 84 -27.89 29.03 -28.22
C GLY A 84 -27.91 27.70 -27.49
N VAL A 85 -28.82 26.85 -27.94
CA VAL A 85 -28.91 25.44 -27.51
C VAL A 85 -28.86 24.59 -28.78
N THR A 86 -27.98 23.62 -28.78
CA THR A 86 -27.83 22.67 -29.91
C THR A 86 -28.02 21.26 -29.37
N ALA A 87 -28.88 20.48 -30.02
CA ALA A 87 -29.03 19.05 -29.79
C ALA A 87 -28.35 18.27 -30.93
N GLY A 88 -27.50 17.34 -30.57
CA GLY A 88 -26.85 16.43 -31.51
C GLY A 88 -27.20 14.99 -31.22
N LEU A 89 -27.45 14.17 -32.26
CA LEU A 89 -27.62 12.73 -32.16
C LEU A 89 -26.53 12.07 -32.99
N THR A 90 -25.72 11.22 -32.38
CA THR A 90 -24.67 10.45 -33.05
C THR A 90 -24.97 8.96 -32.93
N LEU A 91 -25.04 8.24 -34.05
CA LEU A 91 -25.19 6.79 -34.06
C LEU A 91 -24.14 6.21 -35.02
N PRO A 92 -23.18 5.41 -34.55
CA PRO A 92 -22.22 4.73 -35.42
C PRO A 92 -22.93 3.55 -36.13
N ILE A 93 -23.12 3.70 -37.46
CA ILE A 93 -23.74 2.65 -38.31
C ILE A 93 -22.65 1.73 -38.88
N PHE A 94 -21.49 2.31 -39.21
CA PHE A 94 -20.35 1.59 -39.77
C PHE A 94 -19.05 2.19 -39.25
N ASP A 95 -18.20 1.36 -38.62
CA ASP A 95 -16.97 1.79 -37.98
C ASP A 95 -15.77 0.87 -38.24
N SER A 96 -15.89 -0.04 -39.20
CA SER A 96 -14.84 -1.00 -39.61
C SER A 96 -14.32 -1.88 -38.43
N GLY A 97 -15.15 -2.15 -37.43
CA GLY A 97 -14.80 -2.97 -36.29
C GLY A 97 -14.08 -2.24 -35.15
N ARG A 98 -13.97 -0.91 -35.21
CA ARG A 98 -13.30 -0.09 -34.18
C ARG A 98 -13.95 -0.26 -32.81
N LEU A 99 -15.30 -0.29 -32.72
CA LEU A 99 -16.02 -0.44 -31.47
C LEU A 99 -15.82 -1.85 -30.87
N ASN A 100 -15.83 -2.89 -31.70
CA ASN A 100 -15.53 -4.24 -31.24
C ASN A 100 -14.10 -4.33 -30.69
N ALA A 101 -13.11 -3.79 -31.39
CA ALA A 101 -11.74 -3.75 -30.91
C ALA A 101 -11.60 -2.97 -29.59
N SER A 102 -12.33 -1.86 -29.44
CA SER A 102 -12.33 -1.10 -28.17
C SER A 102 -12.96 -1.92 -27.04
N LEU A 103 -14.02 -2.67 -27.28
CA LEU A 103 -14.64 -3.56 -26.31
C LEU A 103 -13.70 -4.70 -25.90
N ASP A 104 -13.03 -5.32 -26.89
CA ASP A 104 -12.06 -6.39 -26.64
C ASP A 104 -10.89 -5.89 -25.77
N ILE A 105 -10.40 -4.67 -26.02
CA ILE A 105 -9.36 -4.03 -25.21
C ILE A 105 -9.86 -3.83 -23.77
N ALA A 106 -11.05 -3.28 -23.58
CA ALA A 106 -11.62 -3.07 -22.25
C ALA A 106 -11.80 -4.39 -21.49
N GLN A 107 -12.27 -5.46 -22.16
CA GLN A 107 -12.39 -6.79 -21.58
C GLN A 107 -11.03 -7.39 -21.20
N ALA A 108 -10.02 -7.24 -22.06
CA ALA A 108 -8.66 -7.70 -21.76
C ALA A 108 -8.07 -6.94 -20.55
N GLN A 109 -8.34 -5.65 -20.45
CA GLN A 109 -7.91 -4.84 -19.29
C GLN A 109 -8.60 -5.28 -17.99
N ASN A 110 -9.90 -5.61 -18.04
CA ASN A 110 -10.61 -6.16 -16.89
C ASN A 110 -10.01 -7.51 -16.47
N ASN A 111 -9.74 -8.42 -17.41
CA ASN A 111 -9.09 -9.70 -17.11
C ASN A 111 -7.70 -9.51 -16.47
N LEU A 112 -6.95 -8.52 -16.92
CA LEU A 112 -5.65 -8.17 -16.32
C LEU A 112 -5.81 -7.65 -14.88
N SER A 113 -6.82 -6.82 -14.61
CA SER A 113 -7.14 -6.33 -13.26
C SER A 113 -7.48 -7.48 -12.31
N VAL A 114 -8.27 -8.46 -12.75
CA VAL A 114 -8.60 -9.67 -11.99
C VAL A 114 -7.34 -10.51 -11.71
N ALA A 115 -6.48 -10.69 -12.71
CA ALA A 115 -5.24 -11.44 -12.54
C ALA A 115 -4.29 -10.75 -11.54
N ASN A 116 -4.19 -9.42 -11.58
CA ASN A 116 -3.40 -8.63 -10.66
C ASN A 116 -3.94 -8.73 -9.22
N TYR A 117 -5.26 -8.69 -9.03
CA TYR A 117 -5.88 -8.91 -7.73
C TYR A 117 -5.54 -10.29 -7.17
N ASN A 118 -5.69 -11.34 -7.95
CA ASN A 118 -5.36 -12.70 -7.53
C ASN A 118 -3.88 -12.83 -7.14
N LYS A 119 -2.98 -12.21 -7.90
CA LYS A 119 -1.55 -12.13 -7.57
C LYS A 119 -1.33 -11.42 -6.23
N ALA A 120 -1.95 -10.26 -6.02
CA ALA A 120 -1.84 -9.49 -4.78
C ALA A 120 -2.32 -10.29 -3.56
N VAL A 121 -3.42 -11.07 -3.69
CA VAL A 121 -3.91 -11.95 -2.63
C VAL A 121 -2.87 -13.02 -2.27
N VAL A 122 -2.28 -13.69 -3.27
CA VAL A 122 -1.25 -14.73 -3.04
C VAL A 122 -0.01 -14.12 -2.39
N GLU A 123 0.43 -12.96 -2.84
CA GLU A 123 1.57 -12.23 -2.25
C GLU A 123 1.29 -11.83 -0.80
N ALA A 124 0.08 -11.33 -0.51
CA ALA A 124 -0.34 -10.97 0.84
C ALA A 124 -0.33 -12.18 1.79
N VAL A 125 -0.84 -13.34 1.37
CA VAL A 125 -0.81 -14.57 2.16
C VAL A 125 0.64 -15.01 2.45
N ASN A 126 1.48 -15.01 1.42
CA ASN A 126 2.90 -15.36 1.57
C ASN A 126 3.64 -14.39 2.50
N GLN A 127 3.35 -13.10 2.43
CA GLN A 127 3.94 -12.09 3.31
C GLN A 127 3.56 -12.35 4.76
N VAL A 128 2.29 -12.60 5.04
CA VAL A 128 1.80 -12.91 6.39
C VAL A 128 2.49 -14.15 6.94
N ALA A 129 2.60 -15.22 6.15
CA ALA A 129 3.27 -16.46 6.56
C ALA A 129 4.76 -16.24 6.90
N ARG A 130 5.47 -15.47 6.07
CA ARG A 130 6.88 -15.13 6.32
C ARG A 130 7.05 -14.30 7.58
N THR A 131 6.24 -13.24 7.74
CA THR A 131 6.32 -12.38 8.92
C THR A 131 6.01 -13.14 10.21
N ALA A 132 5.04 -14.07 10.20
CA ALA A 132 4.74 -14.92 11.33
C ALA A 132 5.97 -15.79 11.72
N SER A 133 6.60 -16.44 10.75
CA SER A 133 7.81 -17.24 10.98
C SER A 133 8.99 -16.40 11.48
N GLU A 134 9.14 -15.17 10.97
CA GLU A 134 10.17 -14.24 11.46
C GLU A 134 9.94 -13.84 12.91
N VAL A 135 8.71 -13.55 13.30
CA VAL A 135 8.36 -13.22 14.70
C VAL A 135 8.66 -14.38 15.63
N GLU A 136 8.31 -15.61 15.26
CA GLU A 136 8.65 -16.80 16.05
C GLU A 136 10.18 -16.96 16.21
N THR A 137 10.91 -16.81 15.12
CA THR A 137 12.38 -16.90 15.12
C THR A 137 13.01 -15.81 16.01
N LEU A 138 12.55 -14.56 15.88
CA LEU A 138 13.03 -13.45 16.68
C LEU A 138 12.70 -13.62 18.16
N THR A 139 11.52 -14.15 18.47
CA THR A 139 11.13 -14.46 19.84
C THR A 139 12.04 -15.53 20.47
N ALA A 140 12.36 -16.59 19.72
CA ALA A 140 13.30 -17.62 20.17
C ALA A 140 14.71 -17.05 20.38
N LYS A 141 15.20 -16.24 19.43
CA LYS A 141 16.51 -15.57 19.54
C LYS A 141 16.57 -14.64 20.76
N ASN A 142 15.52 -13.87 21.02
CA ASN A 142 15.46 -12.97 22.17
C ASN A 142 15.54 -13.76 23.49
N ARG A 143 14.79 -14.86 23.61
CA ARG A 143 14.87 -15.73 24.80
C ARG A 143 16.29 -16.29 24.99
N HIS A 144 16.93 -16.72 23.90
CA HIS A 144 18.30 -17.23 23.98
C HIS A 144 19.27 -16.13 24.40
N GLN A 145 19.15 -14.92 23.84
CA GLN A 145 20.01 -13.79 24.19
C GLN A 145 19.86 -13.39 25.67
N GLN A 146 18.63 -13.37 26.18
CA GLN A 146 18.39 -13.13 27.61
C GLN A 146 19.03 -14.19 28.51
N GLN A 147 19.07 -15.45 28.06
CA GLN A 147 19.74 -16.51 28.80
C GLN A 147 21.26 -16.31 28.79
N VAL A 148 21.84 -16.00 27.63
CA VAL A 148 23.30 -15.70 27.51
C VAL A 148 23.68 -14.52 28.42
N GLU A 149 22.88 -13.46 28.46
CA GLU A 149 23.12 -12.31 29.33
C GLU A 149 23.13 -12.71 30.83
N LYS A 150 22.15 -13.53 31.26
CA LYS A 150 22.08 -14.04 32.64
C LYS A 150 23.29 -14.90 32.98
N ASP A 151 23.71 -15.74 32.05
CA ASP A 151 24.85 -16.64 32.27
C ASP A 151 26.16 -15.85 32.31
N ALA A 152 26.35 -14.84 31.43
CA ALA A 152 27.48 -13.93 31.48
C ALA A 152 27.52 -13.17 32.85
N ALA A 153 26.41 -12.61 33.27
CA ALA A 153 26.32 -11.93 34.57
C ALA A 153 26.70 -12.86 35.73
N ARG A 154 26.29 -14.14 35.68
CA ARG A 154 26.65 -15.15 36.67
C ARG A 154 28.16 -15.44 36.66
N VAL A 155 28.78 -15.55 35.47
CA VAL A 155 30.21 -15.74 35.32
C VAL A 155 30.99 -14.59 35.96
N VAL A 156 30.60 -13.35 35.67
CA VAL A 156 31.21 -12.14 36.25
C VAL A 156 31.08 -12.17 37.79
N ALA A 157 29.88 -12.42 38.31
CA ALA A 157 29.66 -12.49 39.76
C ALA A 157 30.51 -13.57 40.42
N LEU A 158 30.67 -14.73 39.78
CA LEU A 158 31.51 -15.84 40.29
C LEU A 158 33.00 -15.46 40.25
N ALA A 159 33.47 -14.80 39.20
CA ALA A 159 34.84 -14.31 39.06
C ALA A 159 35.16 -13.30 40.15
N GLN A 160 34.25 -12.36 40.44
CA GLN A 160 34.39 -11.36 41.51
C GLN A 160 34.42 -12.02 42.90
N ALA A 161 33.54 -13.00 43.14
CA ALA A 161 33.58 -13.72 44.41
C ALA A 161 34.88 -14.52 44.65
N ARG A 162 35.45 -15.12 43.61
CA ARG A 162 36.74 -15.82 43.65
C ARG A 162 37.89 -14.86 43.89
N PHE A 163 37.86 -13.65 43.27
CA PHE A 163 38.85 -12.61 43.51
C PHE A 163 38.80 -12.10 44.94
N SER A 164 37.60 -11.81 45.48
CA SER A 164 37.45 -11.36 46.88
C SER A 164 37.87 -12.42 47.90
N ALA A 165 37.75 -13.72 47.55
CA ALA A 165 38.25 -14.83 48.38
C ALA A 165 39.77 -15.07 48.25
N GLY A 166 40.50 -14.27 47.44
CA GLY A 166 41.96 -14.39 47.26
C GLY A 166 42.42 -15.61 46.45
N ILE A 167 41.47 -16.27 45.73
CA ILE A 167 41.77 -17.53 45.00
C ILE A 167 42.31 -17.25 43.59
N VAL A 168 42.07 -16.05 42.99
CA VAL A 168 42.43 -15.69 41.60
C VAL A 168 42.95 -14.26 41.53
N ALA A 169 43.95 -14.02 40.68
CA ALA A 169 44.47 -12.66 40.39
C ALA A 169 43.43 -11.80 39.63
N GLY A 170 43.48 -10.47 39.88
CA GLY A 170 42.48 -9.52 39.35
C GLY A 170 42.34 -9.45 37.82
N SER A 171 43.36 -9.94 37.07
CA SER A 171 43.30 -9.97 35.60
C SER A 171 42.17 -10.86 35.05
N ARG A 172 41.73 -11.88 35.78
CA ARG A 172 40.64 -12.78 35.36
C ARG A 172 39.24 -12.22 35.52
N VAL A 173 39.09 -11.15 36.30
CA VAL A 173 37.79 -10.46 36.46
C VAL A 173 37.51 -9.53 35.27
N SER A 174 38.54 -9.02 34.60
CA SER A 174 38.39 -8.17 33.42
C SER A 174 38.18 -8.94 32.10
N GLU A 175 38.46 -10.26 32.12
CA GLU A 175 38.25 -11.17 30.94
C GLU A 175 36.91 -11.86 30.96
N ALA A 176 36.11 -11.79 32.02
CA ALA A 176 34.81 -12.42 32.17
C ALA A 176 33.67 -11.42 31.90
#